data_89485057cb4aef29bb8ef39d8fbec3b0
#
_entry.id   89485057cb4aef29bb8ef39d8fbec3b0
#
_cell.length_a   1.000
_cell.length_b   1.000
_cell.length_c   1.000
_cell.angle_alpha   90.00
_cell.angle_beta   90.00
_cell.angle_gamma   90.00
#
_symmetry.space_group_name_H-M   'P 1'
#
loop_
_entity.id
_entity.type
_entity.pdbx_description
1 polymer ?
#
loop_
_entity_poly.entity_id
_entity_poly.type
_entity_poly.pdbx_seq_one_letter_code
_entity_poly.pdbx_strand_id
1 'polypeptide(L)'
;MSIRLTLWLFFIIVFSWFIILPVSLSAKEITFRGRVIDYDTREPIEGAVVVASWLEARPTISGESTRLKDVKETLTDKNGEWSISGEEGQPHTEHPYYDFFTGTYHTRPPSFIIFKPGYCSWPEGFYIEACQGKIKSSGEFTATKTFELPKLTNREDRIRAQSISIPAGEGVLEKCRELIRLMNEESRNLGLPEEFKQGRGK
;
A
#
# COMPACT_ATOMS: atom_id res chain seq x y z
N MET A 1 15.42 -54.63 -32.47
CA MET A 1 14.67 -53.59 -31.71
C MET A 1 14.19 -52.58 -32.76
N SER A 2 12.88 -52.49 -33.01
CA SER A 2 12.38 -51.84 -34.22
C SER A 2 12.42 -50.31 -34.11
N ILE A 3 12.83 -49.64 -35.17
CA ILE A 3 12.90 -48.18 -35.36
C ILE A 3 11.62 -47.46 -34.87
N ARG A 4 10.47 -48.13 -34.93
CA ARG A 4 9.19 -47.61 -34.43
C ARG A 4 9.14 -47.42 -32.92
N LEU A 5 9.80 -48.25 -32.13
CA LEU A 5 9.82 -48.19 -30.68
C LEU A 5 10.71 -47.01 -30.19
N THR A 6 11.83 -46.76 -30.90
CA THR A 6 12.73 -45.63 -30.61
C THR A 6 12.10 -44.29 -30.97
N LEU A 7 11.32 -44.20 -32.05
CA LEU A 7 10.58 -42.98 -32.38
C LEU A 7 9.48 -42.66 -31.36
N TRP A 8 8.78 -43.66 -30.85
CA TRP A 8 7.75 -43.47 -29.82
C TRP A 8 8.34 -42.98 -28.49
N LEU A 9 9.45 -43.54 -28.07
CA LEU A 9 10.16 -43.10 -26.88
C LEU A 9 10.69 -41.65 -27.01
N PHE A 10 11.17 -41.26 -28.17
CA PHE A 10 11.61 -39.91 -28.46
C PHE A 10 10.44 -38.92 -28.39
N PHE A 11 9.27 -39.27 -28.89
CA PHE A 11 8.06 -38.44 -28.81
C PHE A 11 7.57 -38.26 -27.38
N ILE A 12 7.64 -39.30 -26.53
CA ILE A 12 7.24 -39.24 -25.13
C ILE A 12 8.19 -38.33 -24.32
N ILE A 13 9.51 -38.41 -24.60
CA ILE A 13 10.51 -37.57 -23.90
C ILE A 13 10.38 -36.10 -24.31
N VAL A 14 10.18 -35.80 -25.59
CA VAL A 14 9.99 -34.43 -26.09
C VAL A 14 8.68 -33.84 -25.57
N PHE A 15 7.60 -34.63 -25.51
CA PHE A 15 6.31 -34.20 -24.99
C PHE A 15 6.33 -34.00 -23.49
N SER A 16 7.13 -34.81 -22.72
CA SER A 16 7.34 -34.65 -21.29
C SER A 16 8.10 -33.36 -20.95
N TRP A 17 9.00 -32.90 -21.80
CA TRP A 17 9.73 -31.64 -21.62
C TRP A 17 8.85 -30.38 -21.83
N PHE A 18 7.82 -30.50 -22.66
CA PHE A 18 6.88 -29.41 -22.92
C PHE A 18 5.91 -29.15 -21.74
N ILE A 19 5.70 -30.14 -20.86
CA ILE A 19 4.77 -30.05 -19.71
C ILE A 19 5.41 -29.38 -18.50
N ILE A 20 6.74 -29.19 -18.47
CA ILE A 20 7.48 -28.67 -17.31
C ILE A 20 7.87 -27.19 -17.45
N LEU A 21 7.35 -26.47 -18.44
CA LEU A 21 7.51 -25.02 -18.44
C LEU A 21 6.65 -24.43 -17.33
N PRO A 22 7.25 -23.87 -16.25
CA PRO A 22 6.46 -23.18 -15.24
C PRO A 22 5.80 -21.99 -15.93
N VAL A 23 4.49 -22.03 -16.05
CA VAL A 23 3.70 -20.83 -16.37
C VAL A 23 3.82 -19.94 -15.14
N SER A 24 4.79 -19.03 -15.15
CA SER A 24 4.87 -17.98 -14.16
C SER A 24 3.65 -17.08 -14.35
N LEU A 25 2.61 -17.32 -13.55
CA LEU A 25 1.48 -16.42 -13.44
C LEU A 25 2.01 -15.17 -12.73
N SER A 26 2.53 -14.21 -13.50
CA SER A 26 2.97 -12.92 -12.94
C SER A 26 1.71 -12.12 -12.61
N ALA A 27 1.58 -11.75 -11.35
CA ALA A 27 0.53 -10.80 -10.96
C ALA A 27 0.69 -9.51 -11.78
N LYS A 28 -0.42 -8.95 -12.24
CA LYS A 28 -0.40 -7.72 -13.04
C LYS A 28 0.12 -6.57 -12.17
N GLU A 29 1.31 -6.09 -12.50
CA GLU A 29 1.88 -4.90 -11.86
C GLU A 29 1.35 -3.65 -12.57
N ILE A 30 0.83 -2.70 -11.77
CA ILE A 30 0.36 -1.41 -12.24
C ILE A 30 1.06 -0.29 -11.47
N THR A 31 1.04 0.92 -12.02
CA THR A 31 1.55 2.11 -11.35
C THR A 31 0.38 2.98 -10.89
N PHE A 32 0.25 3.10 -9.58
CA PHE A 32 -0.67 4.03 -8.93
C PHE A 32 -0.06 5.42 -8.97
N ARG A 33 -0.87 6.43 -9.33
CA ARG A 33 -0.43 7.82 -9.43
C ARG A 33 -1.40 8.72 -8.67
N GLY A 34 -0.86 9.77 -8.09
CA GLY A 34 -1.68 10.77 -7.45
C GLY A 34 -0.99 12.10 -7.28
N ARG A 35 -1.76 13.06 -6.82
CA ARG A 35 -1.32 14.40 -6.49
C ARG A 35 -1.91 14.81 -5.15
N VAL A 36 -1.11 15.47 -4.31
CA VAL A 36 -1.55 16.01 -3.02
C VAL A 36 -1.50 17.53 -3.09
N ILE A 37 -2.60 18.19 -2.76
CA ILE A 37 -2.72 19.64 -2.77
C ILE A 37 -3.34 20.16 -1.47
N ASP A 38 -3.04 21.39 -1.13
CA ASP A 38 -3.67 22.12 -0.04
C ASP A 38 -5.14 22.38 -0.37
N TYR A 39 -6.04 22.13 0.56
CA TYR A 39 -7.48 22.28 0.38
C TYR A 39 -7.89 23.75 0.15
N ASP A 40 -7.25 24.70 0.87
CA ASP A 40 -7.64 26.10 0.85
C ASP A 40 -6.95 26.87 -0.29
N THR A 41 -5.64 26.66 -0.47
CA THR A 41 -4.84 27.40 -1.46
C THR A 41 -4.79 26.74 -2.82
N ARG A 42 -5.08 25.44 -2.90
CA ARG A 42 -4.96 24.59 -4.10
C ARG A 42 -3.51 24.41 -4.57
N GLU A 43 -2.55 24.85 -3.78
CA GLU A 43 -1.14 24.69 -4.06
C GLU A 43 -0.68 23.24 -3.85
N PRO A 44 0.32 22.76 -4.60
CA PRO A 44 0.87 21.43 -4.38
C PRO A 44 1.53 21.32 -3.01
N ILE A 45 1.38 20.16 -2.38
CA ILE A 45 2.07 19.84 -1.11
C ILE A 45 3.29 18.97 -1.43
N GLU A 46 4.48 19.57 -1.40
CA GLU A 46 5.75 18.88 -1.54
C GLU A 46 6.14 18.15 -0.26
N GLY A 47 6.78 16.98 -0.41
CA GLY A 47 7.32 16.19 0.69
C GLY A 47 6.27 15.64 1.64
N ALA A 48 5.04 15.42 1.19
CA ALA A 48 4.10 14.57 1.87
C ALA A 48 4.48 13.10 1.61
N VAL A 49 4.48 12.28 2.65
CA VAL A 49 4.71 10.83 2.47
C VAL A 49 3.41 10.16 2.05
N VAL A 50 3.54 9.29 1.06
CA VAL A 50 2.46 8.39 0.62
C VAL A 50 2.93 6.96 0.86
N VAL A 51 2.18 6.22 1.66
CA VAL A 51 2.43 4.81 1.95
C VAL A 51 1.35 3.98 1.31
N ALA A 52 1.73 2.99 0.52
CA ALA A 52 0.84 1.98 -0.03
C ALA A 52 1.09 0.65 0.67
N SER A 53 0.03 -0.01 1.16
CA SER A 53 0.11 -1.31 1.80
C SER A 53 -0.79 -2.33 1.12
N TRP A 54 -0.25 -3.49 0.81
CA TRP A 54 -0.95 -4.62 0.23
C TRP A 54 -1.22 -5.67 1.30
N LEU A 55 -2.48 -6.07 1.42
CA LEU A 55 -2.89 -7.18 2.26
C LEU A 55 -3.20 -8.39 1.39
N GLU A 56 -2.86 -9.55 1.89
CA GLU A 56 -3.40 -10.82 1.42
C GLU A 56 -4.52 -11.28 2.35
N ALA A 57 -5.57 -11.79 1.75
CA ALA A 57 -6.74 -12.25 2.45
C ALA A 57 -7.17 -13.65 2.02
N ARG A 58 -7.73 -14.43 2.95
CA ARG A 58 -8.36 -15.72 2.65
C ARG A 58 -9.63 -15.90 3.46
N PRO A 59 -10.64 -16.57 2.92
CA PRO A 59 -11.85 -16.90 3.67
C PRO A 59 -11.54 -17.91 4.78
N THR A 60 -12.24 -17.77 5.92
CA THR A 60 -12.20 -18.70 7.06
C THR A 60 -13.62 -18.90 7.60
N ILE A 61 -13.80 -19.86 8.50
CA ILE A 61 -15.12 -20.13 9.14
C ILE A 61 -15.64 -18.89 9.90
N SER A 62 -14.74 -18.10 10.50
CA SER A 62 -15.08 -16.92 11.30
C SER A 62 -15.06 -15.60 10.51
N GLY A 63 -15.00 -15.66 9.18
CA GLY A 63 -14.93 -14.50 8.31
C GLY A 63 -13.69 -14.54 7.41
N GLU A 64 -12.79 -13.58 7.52
CA GLU A 64 -11.62 -13.48 6.68
C GLU A 64 -10.34 -13.32 7.51
N SER A 65 -9.29 -14.04 7.15
CA SER A 65 -7.95 -13.87 7.73
C SER A 65 -7.11 -13.03 6.79
N THR A 66 -6.49 -11.98 7.33
CA THR A 66 -5.64 -11.08 6.55
C THR A 66 -4.21 -11.07 7.09
N ARG A 67 -3.25 -10.85 6.19
CA ARG A 67 -1.86 -10.61 6.55
C ARG A 67 -1.25 -9.54 5.64
N LEU A 68 -0.25 -8.82 6.14
CA LEU A 68 0.49 -7.88 5.31
C LEU A 68 1.34 -8.65 4.29
N LYS A 69 1.20 -8.29 3.01
CA LYS A 69 2.02 -8.79 1.91
C LYS A 69 3.22 -7.90 1.65
N ASP A 70 2.97 -6.61 1.42
CA ASP A 70 4.02 -5.65 1.13
C ASP A 70 3.60 -4.23 1.55
N VAL A 71 4.61 -3.38 1.72
CA VAL A 71 4.45 -1.96 1.97
C VAL A 71 5.51 -1.20 1.19
N LYS A 72 5.12 -0.08 0.57
CA LYS A 72 6.01 0.83 -0.16
C LYS A 72 5.68 2.27 0.20
N GLU A 73 6.69 3.13 0.23
CA GLU A 73 6.48 4.56 0.46
C GLU A 73 7.18 5.40 -0.60
N THR A 74 6.70 6.62 -0.78
CA THR A 74 7.31 7.65 -1.60
C THR A 74 6.97 9.03 -1.04
N LEU A 75 7.73 10.05 -1.43
CA LEU A 75 7.41 11.45 -1.13
C LEU A 75 6.79 12.11 -2.37
N THR A 76 5.89 13.07 -2.13
CA THR A 76 5.41 13.94 -3.20
C THR A 76 6.51 14.90 -3.64
N ASP A 77 6.58 15.14 -4.94
CA ASP A 77 7.51 16.12 -5.55
C ASP A 77 7.02 17.58 -5.39
N LYS A 78 7.73 18.52 -5.98
CA LYS A 78 7.39 19.96 -5.98
C LYS A 78 6.04 20.29 -6.60
N ASN A 79 5.50 19.40 -7.43
CA ASN A 79 4.16 19.55 -8.02
C ASN A 79 3.09 18.83 -7.19
N GLY A 80 3.47 18.25 -6.03
CA GLY A 80 2.63 17.41 -5.21
C GLY A 80 2.38 16.01 -5.79
N GLU A 81 3.07 15.62 -6.85
CA GLU A 81 2.85 14.37 -7.56
C GLU A 81 3.65 13.22 -6.95
N TRP A 82 3.09 12.01 -7.05
CA TRP A 82 3.71 10.78 -6.58
C TRP A 82 3.31 9.59 -7.46
N SER A 83 4.14 8.55 -7.41
CA SER A 83 3.83 7.27 -8.06
C SER A 83 4.39 6.10 -7.27
N ILE A 84 3.64 5.00 -7.19
CA ILE A 84 4.05 3.74 -6.57
C ILE A 84 3.62 2.60 -7.48
N SER A 85 4.55 1.72 -7.83
CA SER A 85 4.25 0.51 -8.61
C SER A 85 4.03 -0.69 -7.69
N GLY A 86 3.04 -1.52 -8.02
CA GLY A 86 2.71 -2.73 -7.27
C GLY A 86 1.58 -3.52 -7.92
N GLU A 87 1.16 -4.58 -7.24
CA GLU A 87 0.06 -5.41 -7.73
C GLU A 87 -1.26 -4.63 -7.72
N GLU A 88 -2.09 -4.84 -8.75
CA GLU A 88 -3.43 -4.24 -8.82
C GLU A 88 -4.32 -4.74 -7.67
N GLY A 89 -4.18 -6.03 -7.34
CA GLY A 89 -5.00 -6.70 -6.35
C GLY A 89 -6.44 -6.93 -6.82
N GLN A 90 -7.17 -7.71 -6.03
CA GLN A 90 -8.58 -8.03 -6.27
C GLN A 90 -9.40 -7.74 -5.01
N PRO A 91 -10.54 -7.04 -5.10
CA PRO A 91 -11.36 -6.71 -3.93
C PRO A 91 -11.93 -7.95 -3.25
N HIS A 92 -12.19 -9.00 -4.01
CA HIS A 92 -12.73 -10.27 -3.55
C HIS A 92 -12.04 -11.44 -4.25
N THR A 93 -12.03 -12.62 -3.63
CA THR A 93 -11.58 -13.84 -4.30
C THR A 93 -12.60 -14.29 -5.34
N GLU A 94 -12.11 -14.76 -6.49
CA GLU A 94 -12.95 -15.34 -7.55
C GLU A 94 -13.44 -16.75 -7.18
N HIS A 95 -12.72 -17.44 -6.28
CA HIS A 95 -12.99 -18.83 -5.92
C HIS A 95 -13.07 -19.03 -4.39
N PRO A 96 -14.07 -18.44 -3.69
CA PRO A 96 -14.10 -18.42 -2.23
C PRO A 96 -14.12 -19.80 -1.58
N TYR A 97 -14.82 -20.77 -2.15
CA TYR A 97 -14.84 -22.14 -1.65
C TYR A 97 -13.49 -22.85 -1.81
N TYR A 98 -12.86 -22.69 -2.98
CA TYR A 98 -11.55 -23.27 -3.23
C TYR A 98 -10.51 -22.69 -2.28
N ASP A 99 -10.46 -21.37 -2.13
CA ASP A 99 -9.53 -20.68 -1.24
C ASP A 99 -9.77 -21.03 0.24
N PHE A 100 -11.02 -21.24 0.61
CA PHE A 100 -11.37 -21.73 1.95
C PHE A 100 -10.77 -23.12 2.23
N PHE A 101 -10.96 -24.07 1.31
CA PHE A 101 -10.48 -25.44 1.50
C PHE A 101 -8.97 -25.61 1.32
N THR A 102 -8.37 -24.85 0.43
CA THR A 102 -6.91 -24.90 0.16
C THR A 102 -6.10 -23.98 1.04
N GLY A 103 -6.74 -23.01 1.70
CA GLY A 103 -6.05 -21.96 2.46
C GLY A 103 -5.31 -20.96 1.57
N THR A 104 -5.69 -20.85 0.29
CA THR A 104 -5.09 -19.92 -0.67
C THR A 104 -5.42 -18.47 -0.29
N TYR A 105 -4.42 -17.59 -0.41
CA TYR A 105 -4.57 -16.15 -0.20
C TYR A 105 -4.67 -15.43 -1.56
N HIS A 106 -5.52 -14.40 -1.61
CA HIS A 106 -5.57 -13.46 -2.72
C HIS A 106 -5.08 -12.08 -2.27
N THR A 107 -4.43 -11.33 -3.16
CA THR A 107 -3.95 -9.98 -2.86
C THR A 107 -5.09 -9.00 -3.02
N ARG A 108 -5.34 -8.17 -2.01
CA ARG A 108 -6.31 -7.06 -2.07
C ARG A 108 -5.71 -5.83 -2.75
N PRO A 109 -6.54 -4.94 -3.33
CA PRO A 109 -6.08 -3.63 -3.76
C PRO A 109 -5.37 -2.90 -2.63
N PRO A 110 -4.32 -2.10 -2.92
CA PRO A 110 -3.58 -1.42 -1.87
C PRO A 110 -4.41 -0.37 -1.15
N SER A 111 -4.17 -0.25 0.15
CA SER A 111 -4.61 0.88 0.96
C SER A 111 -3.54 1.96 0.96
N PHE A 112 -3.95 3.22 0.98
CA PHE A 112 -3.04 4.36 0.97
C PHE A 112 -3.17 5.19 2.24
N ILE A 113 -2.02 5.61 2.78
CA ILE A 113 -1.90 6.61 3.84
C ILE A 113 -1.14 7.79 3.25
N ILE A 114 -1.61 9.01 3.52
CA ILE A 114 -0.90 10.23 3.16
C ILE A 114 -0.73 11.08 4.42
N PHE A 115 0.51 11.46 4.69
CA PHE A 115 0.85 12.27 5.85
C PHE A 115 1.82 13.40 5.49
N LYS A 116 1.53 14.58 6.04
CA LYS A 116 2.41 15.74 6.01
C LYS A 116 2.30 16.48 7.34
N PRO A 117 3.41 16.81 8.05
CA PRO A 117 3.40 17.65 9.23
C PRO A 117 2.56 18.91 9.03
N GLY A 118 1.65 19.18 9.97
CA GLY A 118 0.78 20.34 9.92
C GLY A 118 -0.45 20.24 9.03
N TYR A 119 -0.73 19.08 8.45
CA TYR A 119 -1.92 18.82 7.63
C TYR A 119 -2.76 17.68 8.20
N CYS A 120 -4.02 17.63 7.78
CA CYS A 120 -4.86 16.45 8.00
C CYS A 120 -4.27 15.25 7.27
N SER A 121 -4.24 14.08 7.92
CA SER A 121 -3.81 12.83 7.30
C SER A 121 -4.95 12.18 6.50
N TRP A 122 -4.60 11.38 5.51
CA TRP A 122 -5.51 10.51 4.78
C TRP A 122 -5.24 9.05 5.15
N PRO A 123 -6.25 8.19 5.41
CA PRO A 123 -7.70 8.50 5.55
C PRO A 123 -8.09 8.93 6.96
N GLU A 124 -7.21 8.80 7.96
CA GLU A 124 -7.54 8.98 9.39
C GLU A 124 -8.05 10.38 9.73
N GLY A 125 -7.67 11.38 8.96
CA GLY A 125 -8.15 12.74 9.11
C GLY A 125 -9.68 12.89 9.07
N PHE A 126 -10.41 11.91 8.49
CA PHE A 126 -11.88 11.91 8.53
C PHE A 126 -12.47 11.87 9.94
N TYR A 127 -11.72 11.37 10.91
CA TYR A 127 -12.15 11.30 12.32
C TYR A 127 -11.84 12.57 13.11
N ILE A 128 -11.17 13.57 12.50
CA ILE A 128 -10.80 14.83 13.12
C ILE A 128 -11.81 15.88 12.67
N GLU A 129 -12.49 16.53 13.63
CA GLU A 129 -13.54 17.52 13.35
C GLU A 129 -13.07 18.65 12.42
N ALA A 130 -11.85 19.17 12.63
CA ALA A 130 -11.26 20.21 11.79
C ALA A 130 -11.02 19.76 10.34
N CYS A 131 -10.96 18.45 10.09
CA CYS A 131 -10.70 17.83 8.79
C CYS A 131 -11.99 17.33 8.11
N GLN A 132 -13.05 17.12 8.89
CA GLN A 132 -14.31 16.56 8.37
C GLN A 132 -14.92 17.43 7.27
N GLY A 133 -15.36 16.77 6.20
CA GLY A 133 -15.97 17.44 5.04
C GLY A 133 -14.99 18.24 4.16
N LYS A 134 -13.74 18.43 4.62
CA LYS A 134 -12.70 19.15 3.86
C LYS A 134 -11.73 18.22 3.15
N ILE A 135 -11.37 17.07 3.78
CA ILE A 135 -10.56 16.06 3.09
C ILE A 135 -11.35 15.53 1.91
N LYS A 136 -10.79 15.65 0.72
CA LYS A 136 -11.39 15.17 -0.51
C LYS A 136 -10.41 14.32 -1.31
N SER A 137 -10.94 13.39 -2.07
CA SER A 137 -10.19 12.71 -3.12
C SER A 137 -11.04 12.60 -4.36
N SER A 138 -10.44 12.83 -5.52
CA SER A 138 -11.09 12.75 -6.83
C SER A 138 -10.18 12.08 -7.84
N GLY A 139 -10.78 11.53 -8.90
CA GLY A 139 -10.07 10.81 -9.94
C GLY A 139 -9.76 9.37 -9.57
N GLU A 140 -9.04 8.70 -10.45
CA GLU A 140 -8.64 7.29 -10.32
C GLU A 140 -7.12 7.13 -10.26
N PHE A 141 -6.63 6.10 -9.59
CA PHE A 141 -5.19 5.83 -9.46
C PHE A 141 -4.52 5.46 -10.78
N THR A 142 -5.28 4.94 -11.75
CA THR A 142 -4.79 4.61 -13.10
C THR A 142 -4.50 5.84 -13.95
N ALA A 143 -5.14 6.98 -13.63
CA ALA A 143 -4.84 8.29 -14.21
C ALA A 143 -4.01 9.11 -13.20
N THR A 144 -4.64 10.01 -12.48
CA THR A 144 -4.03 10.76 -11.36
C THR A 144 -5.09 11.06 -10.33
N LYS A 145 -4.99 10.41 -9.17
CA LYS A 145 -5.90 10.66 -8.05
C LYS A 145 -5.45 11.87 -7.26
N THR A 146 -6.30 12.88 -7.17
CA THR A 146 -6.00 14.10 -6.40
C THR A 146 -6.54 13.98 -4.98
N PHE A 147 -5.70 14.31 -4.01
CA PHE A 147 -6.04 14.39 -2.59
C PHE A 147 -5.91 15.84 -2.13
N GLU A 148 -6.96 16.34 -1.51
CA GLU A 148 -7.00 17.69 -0.94
C GLU A 148 -6.90 17.59 0.57
N LEU A 149 -5.84 18.14 1.17
CA LEU A 149 -5.61 18.08 2.60
C LEU A 149 -5.69 19.47 3.22
N PRO A 150 -6.58 19.68 4.21
CA PRO A 150 -6.62 20.92 4.98
C PRO A 150 -5.39 21.09 5.84
N LYS A 151 -4.89 22.32 5.95
CA LYS A 151 -3.82 22.68 6.87
C LYS A 151 -4.37 22.84 8.29
N LEU A 152 -3.67 22.31 9.27
CA LEU A 152 -4.02 22.39 10.68
C LEU A 152 -3.20 23.47 11.39
N THR A 153 -3.88 24.42 12.02
CA THR A 153 -3.27 25.51 12.81
C THR A 153 -3.33 25.27 14.31
N ASN A 154 -4.34 24.48 14.75
CA ASN A 154 -4.52 24.14 16.15
C ASN A 154 -3.59 23.00 16.57
N ARG A 155 -2.89 23.17 17.71
CA ARG A 155 -1.96 22.16 18.24
C ARG A 155 -2.64 20.82 18.57
N GLU A 156 -3.85 20.85 19.15
CA GLU A 156 -4.57 19.64 19.53
C GLU A 156 -5.00 18.83 18.31
N ASP A 157 -5.48 19.48 17.25
CA ASP A 157 -5.85 18.83 16.01
C ASP A 157 -4.63 18.24 15.30
N ARG A 158 -3.48 18.92 15.34
CA ARG A 158 -2.22 18.38 14.83
C ARG A 158 -1.76 17.14 15.59
N ILE A 159 -1.92 17.10 16.92
CA ILE A 159 -1.65 15.91 17.74
C ILE A 159 -2.55 14.76 17.32
N ARG A 160 -3.85 15.01 17.13
CA ARG A 160 -4.80 13.97 16.66
C ARG A 160 -4.46 13.47 15.27
N ALA A 161 -3.98 14.35 14.37
CA ALA A 161 -3.61 13.98 13.01
C ALA A 161 -2.39 13.07 12.92
N GLN A 162 -1.61 12.93 13.99
CA GLN A 162 -0.52 11.96 14.08
C GLN A 162 -0.97 10.52 14.39
N SER A 163 -2.21 10.33 14.84
CA SER A 163 -2.76 9.01 15.13
C SER A 163 -2.99 8.24 13.84
N ILE A 164 -1.92 7.79 13.19
CA ILE A 164 -1.92 7.04 11.92
C ILE A 164 -1.73 5.57 12.23
N SER A 165 -2.63 4.75 11.68
CA SER A 165 -2.52 3.29 11.79
C SER A 165 -1.47 2.76 10.82
N ILE A 166 -0.24 2.60 11.29
CA ILE A 166 0.82 1.95 10.50
C ILE A 166 0.47 0.47 10.32
N PRO A 167 0.59 -0.07 9.08
CA PRO A 167 0.32 -1.49 8.85
C PRO A 167 1.16 -2.37 9.78
N ALA A 168 0.55 -3.35 10.44
CA ALA A 168 1.25 -4.28 11.29
C ALA A 168 1.93 -5.39 10.46
N GLY A 169 3.22 -5.63 10.68
CA GLY A 169 3.97 -6.66 9.99
C GLY A 169 5.47 -6.58 10.26
N GLU A 170 6.16 -7.68 10.00
CA GLU A 170 7.61 -7.73 10.14
C GLU A 170 8.29 -6.81 9.10
N GLY A 171 9.31 -6.05 9.52
CA GLY A 171 10.07 -5.15 8.65
C GLY A 171 9.32 -3.89 8.15
N VAL A 172 8.09 -3.65 8.60
CA VAL A 172 7.29 -2.47 8.17
C VAL A 172 7.99 -1.17 8.53
N LEU A 173 8.52 -1.07 9.75
CA LEU A 173 9.21 0.16 10.20
C LEU A 173 10.43 0.48 9.34
N GLU A 174 11.11 -0.54 8.80
CA GLU A 174 12.24 -0.36 7.90
C GLU A 174 11.81 0.12 6.50
N LYS A 175 10.62 -0.24 6.06
CA LYS A 175 10.03 0.16 4.78
C LYS A 175 9.29 1.50 4.84
N CYS A 176 8.93 1.99 6.05
CA CYS A 176 8.19 3.23 6.29
C CYS A 176 9.06 4.31 6.96
N ARG A 177 10.32 4.44 6.53
CA ARG A 177 11.30 5.36 7.16
C ARG A 177 10.90 6.84 7.03
N GLU A 178 10.38 7.23 5.87
CA GLU A 178 9.97 8.61 5.62
C GLU A 178 8.71 8.96 6.44
N LEU A 179 7.75 8.04 6.53
CA LEU A 179 6.59 8.21 7.40
C LEU A 179 7.03 8.42 8.86
N ILE A 180 7.89 7.54 9.38
CA ILE A 180 8.41 7.63 10.75
C ILE A 180 9.20 8.94 10.95
N ARG A 181 10.02 9.33 9.98
CA ARG A 181 10.78 10.58 10.04
C ARG A 181 9.85 11.78 10.15
N LEU A 182 8.80 11.85 9.32
CA LEU A 182 7.85 12.96 9.34
C LEU A 182 6.98 12.94 10.59
N MET A 183 6.57 11.79 11.12
CA MET A 183 5.86 11.69 12.40
C MET A 183 6.73 12.20 13.56
N ASN A 184 7.99 11.80 13.64
CA ASN A 184 8.92 12.28 14.64
C ASN A 184 9.22 13.79 14.48
N GLU A 185 9.27 14.31 13.25
CA GLU A 185 9.39 15.72 12.96
C GLU A 185 8.18 16.50 13.52
N GLU A 186 6.98 16.02 13.27
CA GLU A 186 5.76 16.64 13.80
C GLU A 186 5.71 16.57 15.33
N SER A 187 6.11 15.43 15.91
CA SER A 187 6.21 15.31 17.37
C SER A 187 7.16 16.37 17.96
N ARG A 188 8.33 16.57 17.36
CA ARG A 188 9.26 17.63 17.77
C ARG A 188 8.66 19.03 17.64
N ASN A 189 8.00 19.32 16.51
CA ASN A 189 7.33 20.60 16.26
C ASN A 189 6.25 20.90 17.30
N LEU A 190 5.64 19.87 17.87
CA LEU A 190 4.59 19.95 18.87
C LEU A 190 5.11 19.87 20.32
N GLY A 191 6.43 19.69 20.50
CA GLY A 191 7.04 19.51 21.82
C GLY A 191 6.69 18.18 22.48
N LEU A 192 6.41 17.15 21.66
CA LEU A 192 6.12 15.78 22.11
C LEU A 192 7.37 14.90 22.02
N PRO A 193 7.46 13.82 22.81
CA PRO A 193 8.50 12.82 22.63
C PRO A 193 8.36 12.13 21.27
N GLU A 194 9.49 11.70 20.70
CA GLU A 194 9.45 10.89 19.46
C GLU A 194 8.78 9.54 19.75
N GLU A 195 7.79 9.20 18.96
CA GLU A 195 7.01 7.98 19.11
C GLU A 195 7.80 6.74 18.68
N PHE A 196 8.62 6.90 17.62
CA PHE A 196 9.45 5.84 17.09
C PHE A 196 10.93 6.13 17.33
N LYS A 197 11.52 5.50 18.34
CA LYS A 197 12.98 5.51 18.49
C LYS A 197 13.57 4.69 17.35
N GLN A 198 14.42 5.31 16.53
CA GLN A 198 15.22 4.56 15.56
C GLN A 198 15.97 3.45 16.32
N GLY A 199 15.60 2.20 16.07
CA GLY A 199 16.26 1.07 16.68
C GLY A 199 17.74 1.16 16.36
N ARG A 200 18.57 1.30 17.39
CA ARG A 200 20.01 1.00 17.26
C ARG A 200 20.06 -0.47 16.88
N GLY A 201 20.36 -0.74 15.61
CA GLY A 201 20.71 -2.09 15.21
C GLY A 201 21.84 -2.56 16.11
N LYS A 202 21.59 -3.68 16.79
CA LYS A 202 22.65 -4.50 17.40
C LYS A 202 23.08 -5.53 16.39
#